data_448d1f2e6dbfd1992d490c88c33b0e40
#
_entry.id   448d1f2e6dbfd1992d490c88c33b0e40
#
_cell.length_a   1.000
_cell.length_b   1.000
_cell.length_c   1.000
_cell.angle_alpha   90.00
_cell.angle_beta   90.00
_cell.angle_gamma   90.00
#
_symmetry.space_group_name_H-M   'P 1'
#
loop_
_entity.id
_entity.type
_entity.pdbx_description
1 polymer ?
#
loop_
_entity_poly.entity_id
_entity_poly.type
_entity_poly.pdbx_seq_one_letter_code
_entity_poly.pdbx_strand_id
1 'polypeptide(L)'
;MSTHPLTSDGTGLHPLHHTFPFDPTHGHDLPRLLTVEAPQGPEDFADFWRERHARALRVDPAPRIEGPWTTVDGVRVADISYTSVDGVRIGGWLTVPADGHVTRGCVSTHGYGGRAAPDPRQAPPGTATIWPCLRGLGTRSLLPGVAPRSAGHVLHGIEARKSYVIGGCVADVWCAATALSSLVPETSGRLTYLGTSFGGGIGALALPWDDRFRAAGLTVPTFGNHPLRVTLPCTGSGESVRARLAEDPSVLDVLAYFDAATAARHLRIPVHVGAALFDPSVPPPGQFAVHNALAGPRELVVLRAGHFDHPGERAETAALEEAQRQFLSLRT
;
A
#
# COMPACT_ATOMS: atom_id res chain seq x y z
N MET A 1 5.95 16.48 30.83
CA MET A 1 6.50 15.54 29.85
C MET A 1 6.42 14.16 30.47
N SER A 2 5.43 13.36 30.08
CA SER A 2 5.24 12.01 30.64
C SER A 2 5.87 11.01 29.66
N THR A 3 6.98 10.40 30.06
CA THR A 3 7.57 9.27 29.32
C THR A 3 6.88 8.00 29.79
N HIS A 4 6.12 7.35 28.90
CA HIS A 4 5.57 6.03 29.20
C HIS A 4 6.53 4.95 28.70
N PRO A 5 7.15 4.16 29.60
CA PRO A 5 7.92 2.99 29.19
C PRO A 5 6.96 1.88 28.78
N LEU A 6 7.20 1.25 27.64
CA LEU A 6 6.55 -0.01 27.30
C LEU A 6 6.99 -1.07 28.32
N THR A 7 6.06 -1.79 28.89
CA THR A 7 6.34 -2.89 29.81
C THR A 7 7.15 -3.97 29.08
N SER A 8 8.14 -4.56 29.75
CA SER A 8 8.97 -5.63 29.22
C SER A 8 8.09 -6.87 28.92
N ASP A 9 7.85 -7.11 27.64
CA ASP A 9 7.05 -8.23 27.14
C ASP A 9 7.83 -9.54 26.97
N GLY A 10 8.89 -9.72 27.68
CA GLY A 10 9.69 -10.95 27.64
C GLY A 10 10.57 -11.13 26.38
N THR A 11 10.57 -10.16 25.44
CA THR A 11 11.39 -10.23 24.21
C THR A 11 12.81 -9.72 24.41
N GLY A 12 13.15 -9.18 25.59
CA GLY A 12 14.47 -8.61 25.90
C GLY A 12 14.80 -7.30 25.15
N LEU A 13 13.84 -6.72 24.44
CA LEU A 13 14.02 -5.47 23.70
C LEU A 13 13.82 -4.26 24.63
N HIS A 14 14.73 -3.29 24.55
CA HIS A 14 14.59 -2.04 25.29
C HIS A 14 13.35 -1.25 24.82
N PRO A 15 12.63 -0.54 25.73
CA PRO A 15 11.52 0.31 25.36
C PRO A 15 11.89 1.32 24.28
N LEU A 16 10.98 1.62 23.37
CA LEU A 16 11.13 2.69 22.38
C LEU A 16 10.81 4.03 23.09
N HIS A 17 11.80 4.92 23.18
CA HIS A 17 11.60 6.24 23.76
C HIS A 17 10.99 7.19 22.73
N HIS A 18 9.88 7.83 23.06
CA HIS A 18 9.18 8.76 22.18
C HIS A 18 8.58 9.93 22.95
N THR A 19 8.20 10.99 22.21
CA THR A 19 7.58 12.20 22.73
C THR A 19 6.15 12.42 22.22
N PHE A 20 5.53 11.41 21.61
CA PHE A 20 4.15 11.51 21.14
C PHE A 20 3.19 11.69 22.32
N PRO A 21 2.11 12.50 22.16
CA PRO A 21 1.11 12.71 23.21
C PRO A 21 0.15 11.52 23.38
N PHE A 22 0.43 10.40 22.72
CA PHE A 22 -0.32 9.15 22.78
C PHE A 22 0.65 7.96 22.76
N ASP A 23 0.18 6.78 23.13
CA ASP A 23 0.92 5.52 23.01
C ASP A 23 0.77 4.95 21.59
N PRO A 24 1.85 4.87 20.78
CA PRO A 24 1.80 4.31 19.43
C PRO A 24 1.53 2.80 19.33
N THR A 25 1.51 2.06 20.44
CA THR A 25 1.02 0.67 20.50
C THR A 25 -0.49 0.62 20.68
N HIS A 26 -1.12 1.74 21.10
CA HIS A 26 -2.52 1.83 21.50
C HIS A 26 -2.93 0.79 22.54
N GLY A 27 -2.00 0.38 23.41
CA GLY A 27 -2.23 -0.61 24.45
C GLY A 27 -2.46 -2.04 23.93
N HIS A 28 -1.98 -2.36 22.71
CA HIS A 28 -2.08 -3.69 22.13
C HIS A 28 -0.71 -4.38 22.13
N ASP A 29 -0.67 -5.57 22.70
CA ASP A 29 0.41 -6.54 22.52
C ASP A 29 0.15 -7.44 21.30
N LEU A 30 1.12 -8.26 20.91
CA LEU A 30 1.00 -9.12 19.75
C LEU A 30 -0.19 -10.10 19.84
N PRO A 31 -0.44 -10.81 20.97
CA PRO A 31 -1.64 -11.65 21.11
C PRO A 31 -2.94 -10.91 20.81
N ARG A 32 -3.10 -9.70 21.32
CA ARG A 32 -4.27 -8.86 21.07
C ARG A 32 -4.34 -8.36 19.65
N LEU A 33 -3.22 -7.97 19.06
CA LEU A 33 -3.17 -7.55 17.65
C LEU A 33 -3.61 -8.68 16.70
N LEU A 34 -3.22 -9.92 16.99
CA LEU A 34 -3.60 -11.10 16.20
C LEU A 34 -5.10 -11.43 16.26
N THR A 35 -5.86 -10.80 17.17
CA THR A 35 -7.33 -10.99 17.29
C THR A 35 -8.13 -9.81 16.75
N VAL A 36 -7.48 -8.76 16.25
CA VAL A 36 -8.21 -7.61 15.68
C VAL A 36 -8.90 -8.03 14.39
N GLU A 37 -10.23 -7.93 14.39
CA GLU A 37 -11.06 -8.32 13.26
C GLU A 37 -11.26 -7.18 12.24
N ALA A 38 -11.56 -7.54 11.00
CA ALA A 38 -12.04 -6.59 9.99
C ALA A 38 -13.49 -6.19 10.31
N PRO A 39 -13.89 -4.94 10.05
CA PRO A 39 -15.27 -4.51 10.23
C PRO A 39 -16.21 -5.21 9.25
N GLN A 40 -17.49 -5.22 9.61
CA GLN A 40 -18.52 -5.63 8.66
C GLN A 40 -18.62 -4.57 7.56
N GLY A 41 -18.29 -4.93 6.33
CA GLY A 41 -18.43 -4.03 5.18
C GLY A 41 -19.88 -3.89 4.71
N PRO A 42 -20.17 -2.91 3.84
CA PRO A 42 -21.46 -2.81 3.16
C PRO A 42 -21.78 -4.09 2.36
N GLU A 43 -23.06 -4.41 2.21
CA GLU A 43 -23.50 -5.62 1.47
C GLU A 43 -23.04 -5.62 0.01
N ASP A 44 -23.04 -4.45 -0.63
CA ASP A 44 -22.61 -4.24 -2.03
C ASP A 44 -21.10 -3.93 -2.18
N PHE A 45 -20.29 -4.11 -1.11
CA PHE A 45 -18.85 -3.80 -1.11
C PHE A 45 -18.11 -4.44 -2.30
N ALA A 46 -18.35 -5.73 -2.52
CA ALA A 46 -17.66 -6.46 -3.58
C ALA A 46 -18.10 -5.97 -4.98
N ASP A 47 -19.38 -5.68 -5.16
CA ASP A 47 -19.91 -5.22 -6.45
C ASP A 47 -19.42 -3.81 -6.77
N PHE A 48 -19.35 -2.93 -5.76
CA PHE A 48 -18.75 -1.60 -5.88
C PHE A 48 -17.31 -1.66 -6.45
N TRP A 49 -16.48 -2.57 -5.95
CA TRP A 49 -15.09 -2.69 -6.38
C TRP A 49 -14.97 -3.41 -7.74
N ARG A 50 -15.77 -4.44 -7.99
CA ARG A 50 -15.81 -5.13 -9.31
C ARG A 50 -16.22 -4.18 -10.43
N GLU A 51 -17.20 -3.31 -10.20
CA GLU A 51 -17.62 -2.30 -11.18
C GLU A 51 -16.47 -1.32 -11.49
N ARG A 52 -15.76 -0.84 -10.45
CA ARG A 52 -14.59 0.03 -10.62
C ARG A 52 -13.45 -0.64 -11.35
N HIS A 53 -13.17 -1.91 -11.06
CA HIS A 53 -12.17 -2.70 -11.78
C HIS A 53 -12.57 -2.88 -13.24
N ALA A 54 -13.80 -3.28 -13.53
CA ALA A 54 -14.29 -3.41 -14.89
C ALA A 54 -14.22 -2.09 -15.68
N ARG A 55 -14.44 -0.95 -15.01
CA ARG A 55 -14.23 0.38 -15.60
C ARG A 55 -12.75 0.63 -15.93
N ALA A 56 -11.84 0.31 -15.03
CA ALA A 56 -10.41 0.49 -15.23
C ALA A 56 -9.87 -0.37 -16.37
N LEU A 57 -10.38 -1.61 -16.54
CA LEU A 57 -10.00 -2.49 -17.65
C LEU A 57 -10.43 -1.99 -19.03
N ARG A 58 -11.42 -1.09 -19.11
CA ARG A 58 -11.82 -0.45 -20.38
C ARG A 58 -10.97 0.74 -20.78
N VAL A 59 -10.08 1.20 -19.90
CA VAL A 59 -9.15 2.29 -20.19
C VAL A 59 -8.01 1.75 -21.04
N ASP A 60 -7.76 2.36 -22.21
CA ASP A 60 -6.49 2.19 -22.89
C ASP A 60 -5.44 3.01 -22.11
N PRO A 61 -4.46 2.35 -21.45
CA PRO A 61 -3.45 3.06 -20.68
C PRO A 61 -2.50 3.87 -21.57
N ALA A 62 -2.45 3.60 -22.89
CA ALA A 62 -1.55 4.25 -23.84
C ALA A 62 -0.18 4.59 -23.20
N PRO A 63 0.56 3.56 -22.72
CA PRO A 63 1.79 3.79 -21.98
C PRO A 63 2.87 4.38 -22.89
N ARG A 64 3.68 5.28 -22.34
CA ARG A 64 4.76 5.93 -23.07
C ARG A 64 6.06 5.83 -22.28
N ILE A 65 7.16 5.54 -22.97
CA ILE A 65 8.51 5.70 -22.46
C ILE A 65 8.89 7.15 -22.69
N GLU A 66 9.23 7.84 -21.61
CA GLU A 66 9.57 9.27 -21.62
C GLU A 66 11.10 9.41 -21.49
N GLY A 67 11.75 9.67 -22.63
CA GLY A 67 13.20 9.87 -22.67
C GLY A 67 14.05 8.58 -22.80
N PRO A 68 15.37 8.70 -22.65
CA PRO A 68 16.30 7.59 -22.85
C PRO A 68 16.28 6.59 -21.70
N TRP A 69 16.64 5.34 -22.02
CA TRP A 69 16.94 4.35 -21.01
C TRP A 69 18.30 4.61 -20.36
N THR A 70 18.38 4.43 -19.05
CA THR A 70 19.62 4.39 -18.28
C THR A 70 19.83 2.99 -17.69
N THR A 71 21.06 2.63 -17.36
CA THR A 71 21.36 1.34 -16.71
C THR A 71 22.00 1.60 -15.36
N VAL A 72 21.42 1.03 -14.30
CA VAL A 72 21.91 1.14 -12.93
C VAL A 72 21.81 -0.25 -12.29
N ASP A 73 22.90 -0.72 -11.70
CA ASP A 73 22.96 -1.99 -10.94
C ASP A 73 22.37 -3.22 -11.70
N GLY A 74 22.69 -3.34 -12.98
CA GLY A 74 22.21 -4.46 -13.82
C GLY A 74 20.74 -4.36 -14.25
N VAL A 75 20.10 -3.22 -14.04
CA VAL A 75 18.71 -2.94 -14.43
C VAL A 75 18.66 -1.74 -15.37
N ARG A 76 17.89 -1.85 -16.44
CA ARG A 76 17.56 -0.71 -17.31
C ARG A 76 16.37 0.02 -16.69
N VAL A 77 16.44 1.34 -16.64
CA VAL A 77 15.42 2.24 -16.07
C VAL A 77 15.00 3.25 -17.13
N ALA A 78 13.70 3.43 -17.29
CA ALA A 78 13.13 4.50 -18.09
C ALA A 78 12.03 5.23 -17.34
N ASP A 79 11.89 6.52 -17.59
CA ASP A 79 10.73 7.28 -17.20
C ASP A 79 9.54 6.84 -18.05
N ILE A 80 8.37 6.71 -17.44
CA ILE A 80 7.14 6.35 -18.14
C ILE A 80 5.97 7.23 -17.73
N SER A 81 4.97 7.25 -18.59
CA SER A 81 3.63 7.70 -18.22
C SER A 81 2.56 6.80 -18.85
N TYR A 82 1.39 6.73 -18.19
CA TYR A 82 0.23 6.01 -18.72
C TYR A 82 -1.07 6.70 -18.31
N THR A 83 -2.15 6.42 -19.02
CA THR A 83 -3.49 6.93 -18.71
C THR A 83 -4.20 5.99 -17.74
N SER A 84 -4.79 6.57 -16.70
CA SER A 84 -5.69 5.91 -15.77
C SER A 84 -7.13 6.39 -15.97
N VAL A 85 -8.06 5.89 -15.14
CA VAL A 85 -9.47 6.32 -15.20
C VAL A 85 -9.60 7.83 -15.11
N ASP A 86 -10.66 8.37 -15.70
CA ASP A 86 -10.94 9.80 -15.80
C ASP A 86 -9.92 10.59 -16.66
N GLY A 87 -9.13 9.88 -17.50
CA GLY A 87 -8.11 10.49 -18.34
C GLY A 87 -6.89 10.99 -17.58
N VAL A 88 -6.73 10.63 -16.31
CA VAL A 88 -5.60 11.08 -15.49
C VAL A 88 -4.31 10.44 -15.99
N ARG A 89 -3.29 11.27 -16.30
CA ARG A 89 -1.95 10.79 -16.64
C ARG A 89 -1.16 10.51 -15.37
N ILE A 90 -0.66 9.29 -15.26
CA ILE A 90 0.18 8.82 -14.17
C ILE A 90 1.60 8.70 -14.68
N GLY A 91 2.53 9.38 -14.03
CA GLY A 91 3.96 9.28 -14.29
C GLY A 91 4.63 8.32 -13.31
N GLY A 92 5.79 7.80 -13.71
CA GLY A 92 6.55 6.87 -12.89
C GLY A 92 7.78 6.37 -13.61
N TRP A 93 8.18 5.15 -13.30
CA TRP A 93 9.33 4.49 -13.93
C TRP A 93 8.98 3.07 -14.33
N LEU A 94 9.69 2.57 -15.34
CA LEU A 94 9.77 1.17 -15.69
C LEU A 94 11.20 0.70 -15.48
N THR A 95 11.37 -0.43 -14.80
CA THR A 95 12.66 -1.11 -14.70
C THR A 95 12.54 -2.49 -15.34
N VAL A 96 13.55 -2.88 -16.11
CA VAL A 96 13.66 -4.21 -16.71
C VAL A 96 15.08 -4.76 -16.52
N PRO A 97 15.28 -6.08 -16.38
CA PRO A 97 16.61 -6.68 -16.34
C PRO A 97 17.46 -6.23 -17.54
N ALA A 98 18.74 -5.91 -17.33
CA ALA A 98 19.62 -5.41 -18.40
C ALA A 98 19.92 -6.47 -19.45
N ASP A 99 19.90 -7.76 -19.07
CA ASP A 99 20.05 -8.90 -19.96
C ASP A 99 18.80 -9.22 -20.79
N GLY A 100 17.70 -8.51 -20.52
CA GLY A 100 16.42 -8.70 -21.21
C GLY A 100 15.64 -9.94 -20.77
N HIS A 101 16.13 -10.73 -19.81
CA HIS A 101 15.44 -11.95 -19.36
C HIS A 101 14.36 -11.62 -18.33
N VAL A 102 13.12 -11.44 -18.80
CA VAL A 102 11.95 -11.17 -17.95
C VAL A 102 11.16 -12.45 -17.70
N THR A 103 10.99 -12.81 -16.43
CA THR A 103 10.21 -13.99 -16.00
C THR A 103 8.88 -13.62 -15.35
N ARG A 104 8.75 -12.38 -14.84
CA ARG A 104 7.57 -11.88 -14.12
C ARG A 104 7.46 -10.36 -14.16
N GLY A 105 6.29 -9.85 -13.80
CA GLY A 105 6.05 -8.43 -13.61
C GLY A 105 5.81 -8.07 -12.15
N CYS A 106 6.04 -6.80 -11.81
CA CYS A 106 5.68 -6.24 -10.50
C CYS A 106 5.07 -4.83 -10.66
N VAL A 107 4.02 -4.55 -9.91
CA VAL A 107 3.55 -3.19 -9.66
C VAL A 107 4.01 -2.81 -8.25
N SER A 108 4.91 -1.84 -8.13
CA SER A 108 5.42 -1.37 -6.84
C SER A 108 4.95 0.03 -6.54
N THR A 109 4.13 0.19 -5.51
CA THR A 109 3.60 1.49 -5.08
C THR A 109 4.35 2.01 -3.85
N HIS A 110 4.14 3.29 -3.54
CA HIS A 110 4.87 4.03 -2.50
C HIS A 110 3.98 4.43 -1.34
N GLY A 111 4.58 4.80 -0.20
CA GLY A 111 3.92 5.47 0.90
C GLY A 111 3.51 6.92 0.57
N TYR A 112 2.84 7.61 1.50
CA TYR A 112 2.45 9.01 1.30
C TYR A 112 3.61 9.99 1.06
N GLY A 113 4.83 9.62 1.42
CA GLY A 113 6.03 10.39 1.08
C GLY A 113 6.33 10.49 -0.43
N GLY A 114 5.62 9.71 -1.24
CA GLY A 114 5.89 9.59 -2.66
C GLY A 114 7.14 8.78 -2.95
N ARG A 115 7.64 8.92 -4.18
CA ARG A 115 8.85 8.25 -4.66
C ARG A 115 9.63 9.22 -5.54
N ALA A 116 10.94 9.32 -5.32
CA ALA A 116 11.84 10.13 -6.14
C ALA A 116 12.53 9.32 -7.25
N ALA A 117 12.71 8.00 -7.04
CA ALA A 117 13.32 7.06 -7.97
C ALA A 117 12.81 5.63 -7.71
N PRO A 118 12.92 4.70 -8.68
CA PRO A 118 12.67 3.28 -8.43
C PRO A 118 13.77 2.69 -7.53
N ASP A 119 13.44 1.62 -6.80
CA ASP A 119 14.42 0.80 -6.09
C ASP A 119 14.34 -0.65 -6.59
N PRO A 120 15.09 -1.01 -7.65
CA PRO A 120 15.02 -2.35 -8.24
C PRO A 120 15.36 -3.49 -7.29
N ARG A 121 16.05 -3.22 -6.17
CA ARG A 121 16.43 -4.21 -5.17
C ARG A 121 15.23 -4.79 -4.42
N GLN A 122 14.10 -4.10 -4.42
CA GLN A 122 12.86 -4.57 -3.77
C GLN A 122 12.21 -5.75 -4.51
N ALA A 123 12.40 -5.86 -5.82
CA ALA A 123 11.82 -6.93 -6.62
C ALA A 123 12.79 -8.12 -6.78
N PRO A 124 12.29 -9.37 -6.95
CA PRO A 124 13.12 -10.51 -7.28
C PRO A 124 13.88 -10.33 -8.61
N PRO A 125 15.02 -11.02 -8.79
CA PRO A 125 15.70 -11.06 -10.10
C PRO A 125 14.76 -11.51 -11.22
N GLY A 126 15.01 -11.04 -12.45
CA GLY A 126 14.16 -11.35 -13.61
C GLY A 126 12.80 -10.65 -13.62
N THR A 127 12.59 -9.63 -12.77
CA THR A 127 11.32 -8.90 -12.67
C THR A 127 11.36 -7.61 -13.48
N ALA A 128 10.39 -7.44 -14.39
CA ALA A 128 10.08 -6.12 -14.92
C ALA A 128 9.11 -5.41 -13.96
N THR A 129 9.44 -4.20 -13.52
CA THR A 129 8.65 -3.51 -12.50
C THR A 129 8.19 -2.14 -12.99
N ILE A 130 6.90 -1.86 -12.87
CA ILE A 130 6.34 -0.52 -13.00
C ILE A 130 6.23 0.13 -11.62
N TRP A 131 6.70 1.38 -11.51
CA TRP A 131 6.81 2.17 -10.28
C TRP A 131 5.98 3.44 -10.41
N PRO A 132 4.65 3.38 -10.33
CA PRO A 132 3.82 4.57 -10.49
C PRO A 132 3.98 5.53 -9.31
N CYS A 133 3.95 6.83 -9.58
CA CYS A 133 3.54 7.83 -8.62
C CYS A 133 2.02 7.89 -8.66
N LEU A 134 1.34 7.44 -7.61
CA LEU A 134 -0.13 7.44 -7.60
C LEU A 134 -0.68 8.87 -7.67
N ARG A 135 -1.86 9.04 -8.27
CA ARG A 135 -2.48 10.34 -8.55
C ARG A 135 -2.42 11.32 -7.37
N GLY A 136 -2.07 12.56 -7.64
CA GLY A 136 -1.94 13.62 -6.64
C GLY A 136 -0.67 13.56 -5.79
N LEU A 137 0.16 12.52 -5.95
CA LEU A 137 1.33 12.29 -5.10
C LEU A 137 2.64 12.21 -5.90
N GLY A 138 3.76 12.36 -5.17
CA GLY A 138 5.09 12.42 -5.77
C GLY A 138 5.25 13.66 -6.66
N THR A 139 6.28 13.65 -7.52
CA THR A 139 6.56 14.77 -8.43
C THR A 139 6.02 14.54 -9.85
N ARG A 140 5.55 13.30 -10.13
CA ARG A 140 5.22 12.88 -11.51
C ARG A 140 3.72 12.77 -11.79
N SER A 141 2.87 12.84 -10.74
CA SER A 141 1.42 12.68 -10.88
C SER A 141 0.64 13.72 -10.06
N LEU A 142 1.20 14.92 -9.91
CA LEU A 142 0.50 16.03 -9.25
C LEU A 142 -0.75 16.40 -10.04
N LEU A 143 -1.84 16.66 -9.32
CA LEU A 143 -3.13 17.04 -9.91
C LEU A 143 -3.58 18.39 -9.38
N PRO A 144 -4.07 19.28 -10.25
CA PRO A 144 -4.69 20.54 -9.82
C PRO A 144 -5.83 20.28 -8.82
N GLY A 145 -5.84 21.02 -7.71
CA GLY A 145 -6.86 20.90 -6.68
C GLY A 145 -6.69 19.72 -5.71
N VAL A 146 -5.74 18.82 -5.93
CA VAL A 146 -5.41 17.72 -5.02
C VAL A 146 -4.17 18.08 -4.21
N ALA A 147 -4.30 18.11 -2.88
CA ALA A 147 -3.15 18.39 -2.02
C ALA A 147 -2.10 17.26 -2.11
N PRO A 148 -0.80 17.59 -2.32
CA PRO A 148 0.24 16.58 -2.53
C PRO A 148 0.80 15.96 -1.23
N ARG A 149 0.18 16.26 -0.08
CA ARG A 149 0.57 15.76 1.25
C ARG A 149 -0.53 14.92 1.86
N SER A 150 -0.17 13.92 2.65
CA SER A 150 -1.08 12.93 3.24
C SER A 150 -2.32 13.54 3.89
N ALA A 151 -2.15 14.61 4.67
CA ALA A 151 -3.24 15.25 5.41
C ALA A 151 -4.37 15.77 4.52
N GLY A 152 -4.02 16.44 3.43
CA GLY A 152 -5.04 16.98 2.50
C GLY A 152 -5.43 15.97 1.41
N HIS A 153 -4.48 15.16 0.94
CA HIS A 153 -4.75 14.16 -0.09
C HIS A 153 -5.82 13.16 0.37
N VAL A 154 -5.70 12.64 1.61
CA VAL A 154 -6.64 11.64 2.15
C VAL A 154 -8.06 12.18 2.30
N LEU A 155 -8.24 13.49 2.32
CA LEU A 155 -9.54 14.13 2.45
C LEU A 155 -10.17 14.49 1.09
N HIS A 156 -9.40 14.42 -0.01
CA HIS A 156 -9.89 14.86 -1.31
C HIS A 156 -11.05 13.99 -1.80
N GLY A 157 -12.24 14.61 -1.91
CA GLY A 157 -13.47 13.97 -2.35
C GLY A 157 -14.05 12.94 -1.37
N ILE A 158 -13.66 12.97 -0.09
CA ILE A 158 -14.08 12.02 0.95
C ILE A 158 -15.58 12.04 1.24
N GLU A 159 -16.30 13.07 0.80
CA GLU A 159 -17.74 13.25 0.98
C GLU A 159 -18.57 12.26 0.14
N ALA A 160 -17.99 11.64 -0.90
CA ALA A 160 -18.74 10.71 -1.74
C ALA A 160 -17.86 9.58 -2.31
N ARG A 161 -18.43 8.39 -2.37
CA ARG A 161 -17.77 7.19 -2.90
C ARG A 161 -17.21 7.37 -4.32
N LYS A 162 -17.86 8.18 -5.16
CA LYS A 162 -17.45 8.41 -6.55
C LYS A 162 -16.26 9.34 -6.68
N SER A 163 -16.14 10.33 -5.81
CA SER A 163 -15.11 11.37 -5.85
C SER A 163 -13.89 11.08 -4.97
N TYR A 164 -13.99 10.14 -4.03
CA TYR A 164 -12.90 9.90 -3.09
C TYR A 164 -11.64 9.45 -3.82
N VAL A 165 -10.57 10.22 -3.63
CA VAL A 165 -9.30 10.07 -4.35
C VAL A 165 -8.70 8.66 -4.23
N ILE A 166 -8.95 7.98 -3.11
CA ILE A 166 -8.45 6.62 -2.87
C ILE A 166 -8.96 5.64 -3.94
N GLY A 167 -10.22 5.78 -4.38
CA GLY A 167 -10.75 4.96 -5.47
C GLY A 167 -10.03 5.16 -6.81
N GLY A 168 -9.57 6.38 -7.03
CA GLY A 168 -8.72 6.67 -8.18
C GLY A 168 -7.32 6.07 -8.04
N CYS A 169 -6.70 6.16 -6.86
CA CYS A 169 -5.38 5.54 -6.59
C CYS A 169 -5.42 4.00 -6.77
N VAL A 170 -6.51 3.36 -6.38
CA VAL A 170 -6.73 1.92 -6.65
C VAL A 170 -6.79 1.65 -8.16
N ALA A 171 -7.52 2.46 -8.91
CA ALA A 171 -7.60 2.31 -10.37
C ALA A 171 -6.24 2.56 -11.06
N ASP A 172 -5.39 3.43 -10.51
CA ASP A 172 -4.02 3.65 -11.01
C ASP A 172 -3.19 2.36 -10.98
N VAL A 173 -3.40 1.50 -9.96
CA VAL A 173 -2.73 0.18 -9.86
C VAL A 173 -3.19 -0.75 -10.98
N TRP A 174 -4.49 -0.82 -11.25
CA TRP A 174 -5.03 -1.68 -12.32
C TRP A 174 -4.58 -1.22 -13.70
N CYS A 175 -4.57 0.09 -13.94
CA CYS A 175 -4.07 0.67 -15.19
C CYS A 175 -2.54 0.51 -15.30
N ALA A 176 -1.78 0.56 -14.20
CA ALA A 176 -0.35 0.24 -14.18
C ALA A 176 -0.09 -1.21 -14.58
N ALA A 177 -0.89 -2.16 -14.09
CA ALA A 177 -0.80 -3.57 -14.45
C ALA A 177 -1.04 -3.77 -15.96
N THR A 178 -2.05 -3.09 -16.54
CA THR A 178 -2.31 -3.13 -17.97
C THR A 178 -1.16 -2.47 -18.76
N ALA A 179 -0.66 -1.33 -18.31
CA ALA A 179 0.46 -0.62 -18.94
C ALA A 179 1.74 -1.47 -18.93
N LEU A 180 2.04 -2.13 -17.81
CA LEU A 180 3.20 -3.03 -17.71
C LEU A 180 3.10 -4.18 -18.70
N SER A 181 1.96 -4.87 -18.74
CA SER A 181 1.75 -5.99 -19.68
C SER A 181 1.78 -5.55 -21.14
N SER A 182 1.42 -4.30 -21.44
CA SER A 182 1.52 -3.74 -22.80
C SER A 182 2.97 -3.42 -23.20
N LEU A 183 3.78 -2.91 -22.25
CA LEU A 183 5.18 -2.57 -22.48
C LEU A 183 6.11 -3.79 -22.45
N VAL A 184 5.76 -4.78 -21.64
CA VAL A 184 6.55 -6.00 -21.39
C VAL A 184 5.60 -7.20 -21.37
N PRO A 185 5.20 -7.74 -22.55
CA PRO A 185 4.18 -8.79 -22.69
C PRO A 185 4.47 -10.06 -21.91
N GLU A 186 5.74 -10.37 -21.63
CA GLU A 186 6.20 -11.53 -20.84
C GLU A 186 5.66 -11.52 -19.41
N THR A 187 5.22 -10.34 -18.92
CA THR A 187 4.65 -10.17 -17.57
C THR A 187 3.18 -10.56 -17.46
N SER A 188 2.52 -10.78 -18.61
CA SER A 188 1.08 -11.06 -18.65
C SER A 188 0.70 -12.30 -17.83
N GLY A 189 -0.24 -12.14 -16.89
CA GLY A 189 -0.70 -13.21 -16.00
C GLY A 189 0.33 -13.66 -14.95
N ARG A 190 1.46 -12.96 -14.80
CA ARG A 190 2.55 -13.25 -13.85
C ARG A 190 2.92 -12.01 -13.05
N LEU A 191 1.92 -11.25 -12.62
CA LEU A 191 2.15 -10.03 -11.87
C LEU A 191 2.27 -10.31 -10.38
N THR A 192 3.14 -9.57 -9.73
CA THR A 192 3.23 -9.44 -8.27
C THR A 192 3.01 -7.99 -7.87
N TYR A 193 2.79 -7.77 -6.59
CA TYR A 193 2.59 -6.43 -6.05
C TYR A 193 3.49 -6.19 -4.83
N LEU A 194 4.02 -4.97 -4.73
CA LEU A 194 4.70 -4.48 -3.55
C LEU A 194 4.12 -3.13 -3.15
N GLY A 195 3.83 -2.96 -1.87
CA GLY A 195 3.31 -1.69 -1.36
C GLY A 195 3.58 -1.46 0.11
N THR A 196 4.05 -0.25 0.45
CA THR A 196 4.35 0.14 1.82
C THR A 196 3.40 1.24 2.27
N SER A 197 2.91 1.16 3.51
CA SER A 197 2.09 2.19 4.15
C SER A 197 0.84 2.50 3.32
N PHE A 198 0.74 3.68 2.73
CA PHE A 198 -0.30 4.05 1.79
C PHE A 198 -0.42 3.02 0.65
N GLY A 199 0.71 2.67 0.01
CA GLY A 199 0.74 1.65 -1.04
C GLY A 199 0.30 0.27 -0.53
N GLY A 200 0.63 -0.09 0.70
CA GLY A 200 0.14 -1.34 1.32
C GLY A 200 -1.38 -1.38 1.43
N GLY A 201 -2.00 -0.28 1.88
CA GLY A 201 -3.46 -0.16 1.94
C GLY A 201 -4.12 -0.12 0.55
N ILE A 202 -3.54 0.60 -0.41
CA ILE A 202 -4.00 0.60 -1.81
C ILE A 202 -3.92 -0.81 -2.41
N GLY A 203 -2.84 -1.57 -2.14
CA GLY A 203 -2.73 -2.96 -2.58
C GLY A 203 -3.83 -3.84 -2.01
N ALA A 204 -4.10 -3.76 -0.71
CA ALA A 204 -5.17 -4.52 -0.08
C ALA A 204 -6.56 -4.22 -0.69
N LEU A 205 -6.79 -2.96 -1.13
CA LEU A 205 -8.03 -2.57 -1.82
C LEU A 205 -8.07 -3.02 -3.30
N ALA A 206 -6.92 -3.04 -4.00
CA ALA A 206 -6.88 -3.29 -5.45
C ALA A 206 -6.84 -4.78 -5.81
N LEU A 207 -6.04 -5.56 -5.10
CA LEU A 207 -5.68 -6.93 -5.49
C LEU A 207 -6.82 -7.95 -5.46
N PRO A 208 -7.84 -7.84 -4.60
CA PRO A 208 -8.93 -8.83 -4.56
C PRO A 208 -9.73 -8.95 -5.87
N TRP A 209 -9.68 -7.97 -6.73
CA TRP A 209 -10.54 -7.83 -7.91
C TRP A 209 -9.79 -8.12 -9.23
N ASP A 210 -8.46 -8.29 -9.18
CA ASP A 210 -7.59 -8.41 -10.35
C ASP A 210 -6.80 -9.73 -10.31
N ASP A 211 -7.24 -10.70 -11.08
CA ASP A 211 -6.69 -12.06 -11.15
C ASP A 211 -5.35 -12.17 -11.88
N ARG A 212 -4.84 -11.07 -12.44
CA ARG A 212 -3.50 -11.00 -13.05
C ARG A 212 -2.38 -11.10 -12.00
N PHE A 213 -2.67 -10.71 -10.74
CA PHE A 213 -1.72 -10.79 -9.64
C PHE A 213 -1.66 -12.19 -9.04
N ARG A 214 -0.44 -12.66 -8.75
CA ARG A 214 -0.16 -14.01 -8.23
C ARG A 214 0.29 -14.02 -6.78
N ALA A 215 0.93 -12.95 -6.30
CA ALA A 215 1.35 -12.78 -4.91
C ALA A 215 1.55 -11.29 -4.59
N ALA A 216 1.60 -10.94 -3.32
CA ALA A 216 1.84 -9.58 -2.88
C ALA A 216 2.70 -9.50 -1.61
N GLY A 217 3.47 -8.39 -1.49
CA GLY A 217 4.10 -7.93 -0.26
C GLY A 217 3.46 -6.63 0.20
N LEU A 218 2.90 -6.61 1.40
CA LEU A 218 2.28 -5.43 2.02
C LEU A 218 3.01 -5.10 3.31
N THR A 219 3.61 -3.91 3.37
CA THR A 219 4.35 -3.45 4.55
C THR A 219 3.57 -2.35 5.25
N VAL A 220 3.32 -2.51 6.55
CA VAL A 220 2.57 -1.57 7.43
C VAL A 220 1.33 -0.97 6.73
N PRO A 221 0.41 -1.80 6.18
CA PRO A 221 -0.67 -1.34 5.33
C PRO A 221 -1.63 -0.41 6.09
N THR A 222 -1.93 0.75 5.51
CA THR A 222 -2.93 1.69 6.04
C THR A 222 -4.36 1.34 5.62
N PHE A 223 -5.34 2.10 6.07
CA PHE A 223 -6.78 1.96 5.77
C PHE A 223 -7.45 0.71 6.33
N GLY A 224 -6.78 -0.07 7.19
CA GLY A 224 -7.41 -1.21 7.85
C GLY A 224 -8.28 -0.81 9.02
N ASN A 225 -9.51 -1.34 9.08
CA ASN A 225 -10.50 -1.16 10.14
C ASN A 225 -10.79 0.32 10.44
N HIS A 226 -11.40 1.03 9.49
CA HIS A 226 -11.73 2.45 9.64
C HIS A 226 -12.53 2.78 10.91
N PRO A 227 -13.55 2.02 11.34
CA PRO A 227 -14.25 2.28 12.60
C PRO A 227 -13.32 2.33 13.81
N LEU A 228 -12.33 1.43 13.89
CA LEU A 228 -11.33 1.45 14.95
C LEU A 228 -10.29 2.55 14.70
N ARG A 229 -9.77 2.66 13.48
CA ARG A 229 -8.72 3.62 13.10
C ARG A 229 -9.07 5.06 13.47
N VAL A 230 -10.33 5.48 13.29
CA VAL A 230 -10.76 6.86 13.57
C VAL A 230 -10.89 7.16 15.07
N THR A 231 -10.79 6.17 15.95
CA THR A 231 -10.72 6.36 17.41
C THR A 231 -9.28 6.49 17.92
N LEU A 232 -8.29 6.14 17.09
CA LEU A 232 -6.89 6.06 17.48
C LEU A 232 -6.13 7.31 17.01
N PRO A 233 -5.56 8.13 17.93
CA PRO A 233 -4.73 9.27 17.55
C PRO A 233 -3.45 8.80 16.83
N CYS A 234 -3.01 9.54 15.83
CA CYS A 234 -1.78 9.23 15.10
C CYS A 234 -1.18 10.48 14.45
N THR A 235 0.05 10.37 13.91
CA THR A 235 0.71 11.46 13.17
C THR A 235 0.48 11.38 11.65
N GLY A 236 -0.14 10.32 11.16
CA GLY A 236 -0.36 10.07 9.74
C GLY A 236 -1.68 10.62 9.21
N SER A 237 -2.04 10.20 8.00
CA SER A 237 -3.31 10.59 7.34
C SER A 237 -4.56 10.23 8.14
N GLY A 238 -4.46 9.27 9.06
CA GLY A 238 -5.55 8.88 9.95
C GLY A 238 -6.03 10.00 10.84
N GLU A 239 -5.14 10.88 11.27
CA GLU A 239 -5.50 12.01 12.12
C GLU A 239 -6.38 13.02 11.38
N SER A 240 -6.07 13.31 10.11
CA SER A 240 -6.93 14.18 9.30
C SER A 240 -8.33 13.57 9.08
N VAL A 241 -8.40 12.26 8.89
CA VAL A 241 -9.70 11.54 8.76
C VAL A 241 -10.45 11.57 10.08
N ARG A 242 -9.78 11.38 11.22
CA ARG A 242 -10.37 11.46 12.56
C ARG A 242 -10.94 12.85 12.84
N ALA A 243 -10.21 13.90 12.50
CA ALA A 243 -10.67 15.28 12.62
C ALA A 243 -11.89 15.55 11.72
N ARG A 244 -11.85 15.12 10.47
CA ARG A 244 -12.96 15.29 9.50
C ARG A 244 -14.22 14.53 9.94
N LEU A 245 -14.08 13.34 10.51
CA LEU A 245 -15.21 12.57 11.04
C LEU A 245 -15.89 13.29 12.22
N ALA A 246 -15.13 14.00 13.06
CA ALA A 246 -15.70 14.79 14.16
C ALA A 246 -16.57 15.95 13.66
N GLU A 247 -16.27 16.48 12.46
CA GLU A 247 -17.06 17.53 11.81
C GLU A 247 -18.27 16.96 11.07
N ASP A 248 -18.10 15.79 10.43
CA ASP A 248 -19.13 15.16 9.59
C ASP A 248 -19.08 13.62 9.75
N PRO A 249 -19.94 13.08 10.62
CA PRO A 249 -20.01 11.63 10.87
C PRO A 249 -20.38 10.79 9.63
N SER A 250 -21.03 11.36 8.62
CA SER A 250 -21.42 10.63 7.40
C SER A 250 -20.24 10.17 6.57
N VAL A 251 -19.06 10.73 6.78
CA VAL A 251 -17.81 10.29 6.13
C VAL A 251 -17.52 8.82 6.40
N LEU A 252 -17.95 8.27 7.55
CA LEU A 252 -17.75 6.86 7.87
C LEU A 252 -18.47 5.92 6.90
N ASP A 253 -19.63 6.32 6.35
CA ASP A 253 -20.37 5.54 5.36
C ASP A 253 -19.60 5.45 4.03
N VAL A 254 -18.84 6.50 3.69
CA VAL A 254 -17.95 6.48 2.54
C VAL A 254 -16.74 5.61 2.83
N LEU A 255 -16.09 5.79 3.98
CA LEU A 255 -14.90 5.06 4.39
C LEU A 255 -15.14 3.55 4.50
N ALA A 256 -16.36 3.11 4.82
CA ALA A 256 -16.72 1.69 4.86
C ALA A 256 -16.45 0.97 3.52
N TYR A 257 -16.54 1.68 2.39
CA TYR A 257 -16.20 1.14 1.07
C TYR A 257 -14.70 1.14 0.77
N PHE A 258 -13.89 1.84 1.55
CA PHE A 258 -12.45 1.98 1.35
C PHE A 258 -11.64 1.36 2.49
N ASP A 259 -12.25 0.40 3.19
CA ASP A 259 -11.61 -0.32 4.29
C ASP A 259 -10.75 -1.48 3.75
N ALA A 260 -9.44 -1.38 4.00
CA ALA A 260 -8.45 -2.36 3.51
C ALA A 260 -8.60 -3.74 4.20
N ALA A 261 -9.06 -3.79 5.45
CA ALA A 261 -9.30 -5.05 6.14
C ALA A 261 -10.57 -5.74 5.63
N THR A 262 -11.62 -4.96 5.32
CA THR A 262 -12.82 -5.49 4.64
C THR A 262 -12.45 -6.06 3.27
N ALA A 263 -11.65 -5.35 2.47
CA ALA A 263 -11.19 -5.83 1.17
C ALA A 263 -10.33 -7.10 1.27
N ALA A 264 -9.48 -7.20 2.29
CA ALA A 264 -8.61 -8.37 2.52
C ALA A 264 -9.37 -9.68 2.68
N ARG A 265 -10.65 -9.65 3.12
CA ARG A 265 -11.54 -10.84 3.14
C ARG A 265 -11.78 -11.47 1.77
N HIS A 266 -11.55 -10.70 0.70
CA HIS A 266 -11.70 -11.15 -0.68
C HIS A 266 -10.35 -11.48 -1.34
N LEU A 267 -9.21 -11.20 -0.69
CA LEU A 267 -7.87 -11.41 -1.23
C LEU A 267 -7.43 -12.87 -1.02
N ARG A 268 -7.35 -13.62 -2.10
CA ARG A 268 -7.09 -15.08 -2.07
C ARG A 268 -5.69 -15.47 -2.53
N ILE A 269 -4.95 -14.57 -3.19
CA ILE A 269 -3.56 -14.83 -3.55
C ILE A 269 -2.68 -14.87 -2.30
N PRO A 270 -1.50 -15.52 -2.35
CA PRO A 270 -0.54 -15.48 -1.26
C PRO A 270 -0.08 -14.04 -0.95
N VAL A 271 -0.07 -13.64 0.32
CA VAL A 271 0.36 -12.32 0.77
C VAL A 271 1.38 -12.42 1.90
N HIS A 272 2.49 -11.71 1.75
CA HIS A 272 3.46 -11.47 2.82
C HIS A 272 3.19 -10.11 3.45
N VAL A 273 2.95 -10.08 4.75
CA VAL A 273 2.64 -8.84 5.49
C VAL A 273 3.75 -8.54 6.48
N GLY A 274 4.35 -7.35 6.39
CA GLY A 274 5.11 -6.75 7.48
C GLY A 274 4.19 -5.87 8.32
N ALA A 275 4.01 -6.16 9.60
CA ALA A 275 3.17 -5.35 10.49
C ALA A 275 3.91 -4.99 11.77
N ALA A 276 3.77 -3.74 12.23
CA ALA A 276 4.54 -3.18 13.33
C ALA A 276 3.79 -3.26 14.66
N LEU A 277 4.54 -3.49 15.76
CA LEU A 277 3.98 -3.44 17.12
C LEU A 277 3.84 -2.00 17.63
N PHE A 278 4.65 -1.09 17.10
CA PHE A 278 4.69 0.32 17.45
C PHE A 278 4.69 1.14 16.17
N ASP A 279 3.71 2.00 15.97
CA ASP A 279 3.66 2.86 14.78
C ASP A 279 2.86 4.14 15.06
N PRO A 280 3.54 5.30 15.10
CA PRO A 280 2.85 6.57 15.37
C PRO A 280 2.01 7.08 14.21
N SER A 281 2.21 6.58 12.98
CA SER A 281 1.54 7.10 11.78
C SER A 281 0.43 6.19 11.27
N VAL A 282 0.63 4.88 11.31
CA VAL A 282 -0.37 3.87 10.94
C VAL A 282 -0.59 2.95 12.15
N PRO A 283 -1.61 3.20 12.97
CA PRO A 283 -1.84 2.44 14.18
C PRO A 283 -1.79 0.92 13.97
N PRO A 284 -1.03 0.16 14.78
CA PRO A 284 -0.85 -1.28 14.64
C PRO A 284 -2.14 -2.08 14.50
N PRO A 285 -3.23 -1.80 15.24
CA PRO A 285 -4.47 -2.56 15.12
C PRO A 285 -5.03 -2.59 13.69
N GLY A 286 -4.91 -1.48 12.94
CA GLY A 286 -5.34 -1.41 11.54
C GLY A 286 -4.49 -2.29 10.61
N GLN A 287 -3.16 -2.32 10.81
CA GLN A 287 -2.25 -3.16 10.04
C GLN A 287 -2.56 -4.65 10.25
N PHE A 288 -2.72 -5.06 11.49
CA PHE A 288 -3.05 -6.44 11.85
C PHE A 288 -4.47 -6.83 11.42
N ALA A 289 -5.44 -5.93 11.43
CA ALA A 289 -6.77 -6.19 10.88
C ALA A 289 -6.71 -6.59 9.40
N VAL A 290 -5.84 -5.95 8.59
CA VAL A 290 -5.61 -6.35 7.20
C VAL A 290 -5.03 -7.75 7.12
N HIS A 291 -3.97 -8.05 7.89
CA HIS A 291 -3.35 -9.39 7.91
C HIS A 291 -4.35 -10.47 8.34
N ASN A 292 -5.05 -10.24 9.44
CA ASN A 292 -5.95 -11.24 10.04
C ASN A 292 -7.13 -11.58 9.11
N ALA A 293 -7.56 -10.62 8.29
CA ALA A 293 -8.68 -10.76 7.37
C ALA A 293 -8.34 -11.47 6.04
N LEU A 294 -7.06 -11.65 5.72
CA LEU A 294 -6.66 -12.28 4.46
C LEU A 294 -7.29 -13.67 4.29
N ALA A 295 -7.99 -13.88 3.18
CA ALA A 295 -8.68 -15.12 2.88
C ALA A 295 -7.76 -16.21 2.27
N GLY A 296 -6.62 -15.79 1.69
CA GLY A 296 -5.64 -16.68 1.08
C GLY A 296 -4.48 -17.05 2.01
N PRO A 297 -3.47 -17.76 1.47
CA PRO A 297 -2.23 -18.02 2.19
C PRO A 297 -1.54 -16.73 2.62
N ARG A 298 -1.07 -16.68 3.85
CA ARG A 298 -0.44 -15.47 4.39
C ARG A 298 0.79 -15.79 5.22
N GLU A 299 1.78 -14.92 5.15
CA GLU A 299 2.95 -14.91 6.01
C GLU A 299 3.03 -13.56 6.72
N LEU A 300 3.41 -13.56 8.00
CA LEU A 300 3.53 -12.36 8.82
C LEU A 300 4.97 -12.20 9.31
N VAL A 301 5.55 -11.03 9.06
CA VAL A 301 6.73 -10.55 9.74
C VAL A 301 6.31 -9.45 10.71
N VAL A 302 6.57 -9.67 12.00
CA VAL A 302 6.28 -8.69 13.04
C VAL A 302 7.47 -7.75 13.16
N LEU A 303 7.24 -6.47 12.86
CA LEU A 303 8.24 -5.42 12.97
C LEU A 303 8.17 -4.80 14.37
N ARG A 304 9.34 -4.43 14.91
CA ARG A 304 9.42 -3.72 16.17
C ARG A 304 8.72 -2.37 16.10
N ALA A 305 8.99 -1.61 15.03
CA ALA A 305 8.32 -0.34 14.78
C ALA A 305 8.08 -0.10 13.28
N GLY A 306 7.05 0.71 12.98
CA GLY A 306 6.80 1.32 11.69
C GLY A 306 6.82 2.85 11.82
N HIS A 307 7.23 3.56 10.77
CA HIS A 307 7.29 5.03 10.72
C HIS A 307 7.96 5.68 11.94
N PHE A 308 8.97 5.02 12.48
CA PHE A 308 9.69 5.47 13.65
C PHE A 308 11.13 4.94 13.65
N ASP A 309 12.09 5.87 13.72
CA ASP A 309 13.51 5.54 13.75
C ASP A 309 13.88 4.86 15.07
N HIS A 310 14.54 3.72 14.99
CA HIS A 310 14.97 2.99 16.18
C HIS A 310 16.26 2.20 15.92
N PRO A 311 17.00 1.84 16.99
CA PRO A 311 18.17 0.97 16.83
C PRO A 311 17.79 -0.38 16.18
N GLY A 312 18.47 -0.73 15.09
CA GLY A 312 18.21 -1.96 14.34
C GLY A 312 17.22 -1.83 13.17
N GLU A 313 16.56 -0.68 12.96
CA GLU A 313 15.60 -0.44 11.88
C GLU A 313 16.13 -0.86 10.50
N ARG A 314 17.38 -0.48 10.17
CA ARG A 314 17.97 -0.82 8.86
C ARG A 314 18.12 -2.33 8.66
N ALA A 315 18.50 -3.06 9.71
CA ALA A 315 18.63 -4.52 9.64
C ALA A 315 17.25 -5.19 9.53
N GLU A 316 16.27 -4.70 10.27
CA GLU A 316 14.88 -5.17 10.23
C GLU A 316 14.26 -4.93 8.85
N THR A 317 14.42 -3.74 8.28
CA THR A 317 13.96 -3.40 6.93
C THR A 317 14.61 -4.28 5.87
N ALA A 318 15.94 -4.46 5.94
CA ALA A 318 16.66 -5.33 4.99
C ALA A 318 16.21 -6.79 5.08
N ALA A 319 15.97 -7.29 6.29
CA ALA A 319 15.46 -8.66 6.51
C ALA A 319 14.03 -8.82 5.95
N LEU A 320 13.16 -7.84 6.16
CA LEU A 320 11.80 -7.82 5.61
C LEU A 320 11.83 -7.83 4.07
N GLU A 321 12.63 -6.95 3.47
CA GLU A 321 12.75 -6.86 2.01
C GLU A 321 13.28 -8.15 1.40
N GLU A 322 14.25 -8.79 2.05
CA GLU A 322 14.76 -10.10 1.61
C GLU A 322 13.70 -11.19 1.74
N ALA A 323 12.96 -11.25 2.85
CA ALA A 323 11.87 -12.19 3.03
C ALA A 323 10.77 -11.99 1.97
N GLN A 324 10.43 -10.75 1.63
CA GLN A 324 9.47 -10.44 0.57
C GLN A 324 9.97 -10.85 -0.81
N ARG A 325 11.25 -10.61 -1.13
CA ARG A 325 11.85 -11.07 -2.40
C ARG A 325 11.79 -12.59 -2.53
N GLN A 326 12.17 -13.31 -1.49
CA GLN A 326 12.12 -14.78 -1.47
C GLN A 326 10.68 -15.27 -1.60
N PHE A 327 9.76 -14.69 -0.84
CA PHE A 327 8.33 -15.02 -0.91
C PHE A 327 7.77 -14.85 -2.32
N LEU A 328 8.06 -13.74 -2.98
CA LEU A 328 7.56 -13.44 -4.33
C LEU A 328 8.25 -14.30 -5.40
N SER A 329 9.53 -14.65 -5.22
CA SER A 329 10.25 -15.51 -6.20
C SER A 329 9.68 -16.91 -6.29
N LEU A 330 9.07 -17.43 -5.25
CA LEU A 330 8.52 -18.80 -5.20
C LEU A 330 7.08 -18.90 -5.75
N ARG A 331 6.44 -17.79 -6.15
CA ARG A 331 4.98 -17.73 -6.38
C ARG A 331 4.57 -17.11 -7.72
N THR A 332 5.36 -17.34 -8.75
CA THR A 332 5.08 -16.83 -10.14
C THR A 332 5.08 -17.93 -11.17
#